data_6a44bdc5ca55b7f982b0c35ed0f105cc
#
_entry.id   6a44bdc5ca55b7f982b0c35ed0f105cc
#
_cell.length_a   1.000
_cell.length_b   1.000
_cell.length_c   1.000
_cell.angle_alpha   90.00
_cell.angle_beta   90.00
_cell.angle_gamma   90.00
#
_symmetry.space_group_name_H-M   'P 1'
#
loop_
_entity.id
_entity.type
_entity.pdbx_description
1 polymer ?
#
loop_
_entity_poly.entity_id
_entity_poly.type
_entity_poly.pdbx_seq_one_letter_code
_entity_poly.pdbx_strand_id
1 'polypeptide(L)'
;RFVFENADELEINTDCYSLWGGSAGGRMAAWLGSYGTAAFGEKDLPQAGAVIMQYTGYSEYSENDPPTYACVGENDGIANWRTMETRLNRLSKLGIPTEFHHYKGLSHGFGLGTGTVAEGWINDAVDFWETQM
;
A
#
# COMPACT_ATOMS: atom_id res chain seq x y z
N ARG A 1 10.85 -14.60 -1.70
CA ARG A 1 11.39 -15.93 -1.35
C ARG A 1 12.59 -15.83 -0.42
N PHE A 2 13.64 -15.15 -0.79
CA PHE A 2 14.85 -15.04 0.03
C PHE A 2 14.56 -14.66 1.49
N VAL A 3 13.71 -13.66 1.70
CA VAL A 3 13.33 -13.20 3.05
C VAL A 3 12.64 -14.31 3.85
N PHE A 4 11.71 -15.03 3.21
CA PHE A 4 11.00 -16.15 3.87
C PHE A 4 11.94 -17.30 4.22
N GLU A 5 12.83 -17.66 3.30
CA GLU A 5 13.78 -18.78 3.50
C GLU A 5 14.84 -18.47 4.55
N ASN A 6 15.11 -17.20 4.82
CA ASN A 6 16.12 -16.75 5.79
C ASN A 6 15.51 -16.01 6.99
N ALA A 7 14.22 -16.19 7.24
CA ALA A 7 13.50 -15.44 8.26
C ALA A 7 14.11 -15.59 9.67
N ASP A 8 14.52 -16.81 10.03
CA ASP A 8 15.13 -17.10 11.33
C ASP A 8 16.48 -16.40 11.47
N GLU A 9 17.33 -16.47 10.43
CA GLU A 9 18.64 -15.81 10.42
C GLU A 9 18.51 -14.29 10.44
N LEU A 10 17.49 -13.76 9.77
CA LEU A 10 17.21 -12.32 9.73
C LEU A 10 16.43 -11.83 10.95
N GLU A 11 16.02 -12.72 11.83
CA GLU A 11 15.23 -12.42 13.04
C GLU A 11 13.94 -11.65 12.72
N ILE A 12 13.22 -12.04 11.66
CA ILE A 12 12.00 -11.38 11.21
C ILE A 12 10.80 -12.32 11.24
N ASN A 13 9.62 -11.73 11.49
CA ASN A 13 8.34 -12.42 11.41
C ASN A 13 7.73 -12.20 10.02
N THR A 14 7.33 -13.28 9.35
CA THR A 14 6.75 -13.26 8.02
C THR A 14 5.22 -13.49 8.00
N ASP A 15 4.58 -13.62 9.16
CA ASP A 15 3.17 -14.03 9.25
C ASP A 15 2.19 -13.01 8.63
N CYS A 16 2.50 -11.74 8.71
CA CYS A 16 1.65 -10.69 8.15
C CYS A 16 2.54 -9.58 7.56
N TYR A 17 3.25 -9.90 6.48
CA TYR A 17 4.11 -8.92 5.84
C TYR A 17 3.30 -7.90 5.05
N SER A 18 3.87 -6.71 4.84
CA SER A 18 3.28 -5.66 4.04
C SER A 18 4.18 -5.25 2.87
N LEU A 19 3.55 -4.72 1.82
CA LEU A 19 4.21 -4.21 0.63
C LEU A 19 4.10 -2.69 0.61
N TRP A 20 5.22 -1.99 0.52
CA TRP A 20 5.29 -0.54 0.58
C TRP A 20 5.88 0.04 -0.70
N GLY A 21 5.32 1.13 -1.18
CA GLY A 21 5.87 1.82 -2.33
C GLY A 21 5.25 3.18 -2.59
N GLY A 22 6.04 4.06 -3.22
CA GLY A 22 5.60 5.37 -3.69
C GLY A 22 5.71 5.47 -5.20
N SER A 23 4.78 6.19 -5.85
CA SER A 23 4.76 6.41 -7.30
C SER A 23 4.79 5.08 -8.07
N ALA A 24 5.78 4.86 -8.93
CA ALA A 24 5.95 3.58 -9.64
C ALA A 24 6.09 2.39 -8.67
N GLY A 25 6.79 2.56 -7.55
CA GLY A 25 6.91 1.55 -6.50
C GLY A 25 5.55 1.25 -5.84
N GLY A 26 4.71 2.26 -5.64
CA GLY A 26 3.36 2.08 -5.13
C GLY A 26 2.49 1.27 -6.08
N ARG A 27 2.62 1.51 -7.39
CA ARG A 27 1.94 0.72 -8.42
C ARG A 27 2.40 -0.75 -8.39
N MET A 28 3.70 -0.97 -8.26
CA MET A 28 4.26 -2.33 -8.16
C MET A 28 3.78 -3.04 -6.89
N ALA A 29 3.76 -2.36 -5.75
CA ALA A 29 3.26 -2.90 -4.49
C ALA A 29 1.77 -3.27 -4.59
N ALA A 30 0.95 -2.38 -5.14
CA ALA A 30 -0.46 -2.64 -5.37
C ALA A 30 -0.69 -3.81 -6.33
N TRP A 31 0.07 -3.85 -7.41
CA TRP A 31 -0.04 -4.91 -8.41
C TRP A 31 0.33 -6.28 -7.83
N LEU A 32 1.46 -6.37 -7.13
CA LEU A 32 1.84 -7.60 -6.44
C LEU A 32 0.80 -8.00 -5.38
N GLY A 33 0.27 -7.05 -4.65
CA GLY A 33 -0.80 -7.29 -3.68
C GLY A 33 -2.07 -7.84 -4.32
N SER A 34 -2.52 -7.23 -5.41
CA SER A 34 -3.75 -7.62 -6.12
C SER A 34 -3.67 -9.03 -6.73
N TYR A 35 -2.57 -9.36 -7.37
CA TYR A 35 -2.39 -10.63 -8.06
C TYR A 35 -1.79 -11.73 -7.19
N GLY A 36 -1.14 -11.36 -6.09
CA GLY A 36 -0.47 -12.30 -5.19
C GLY A 36 0.86 -12.82 -5.74
N THR A 37 1.65 -13.42 -4.86
CA THR A 37 2.97 -13.95 -5.19
C THR A 37 2.93 -15.10 -6.21
N ALA A 38 1.85 -15.89 -6.21
CA ALA A 38 1.69 -17.02 -7.13
C ALA A 38 1.69 -16.58 -8.60
N ALA A 39 1.11 -15.40 -8.91
CA ALA A 39 1.10 -14.86 -10.26
C ALA A 39 2.50 -14.50 -10.78
N PHE A 40 3.47 -14.36 -9.88
CA PHE A 40 4.86 -14.03 -10.19
C PHE A 40 5.82 -15.21 -9.95
N GLY A 41 5.29 -16.44 -9.87
CA GLY A 41 6.08 -17.66 -9.79
C GLY A 41 6.34 -18.19 -8.38
N GLU A 42 5.86 -17.51 -7.34
CA GLU A 42 6.10 -17.89 -5.93
C GLU A 42 4.84 -18.48 -5.29
N LYS A 43 4.48 -19.68 -5.73
CA LYS A 43 3.21 -20.34 -5.36
C LYS A 43 3.07 -20.73 -3.91
N ASP A 44 4.20 -20.91 -3.23
CA ASP A 44 4.24 -21.39 -1.84
C ASP A 44 4.23 -20.26 -0.81
N LEU A 45 4.30 -19.00 -1.27
CA LEU A 45 4.35 -17.86 -0.37
C LEU A 45 2.94 -17.28 -0.14
N PRO A 46 2.65 -16.82 1.09
CA PRO A 46 1.35 -16.21 1.37
C PRO A 46 1.22 -14.84 0.69
N GLN A 47 -0.01 -14.42 0.47
CA GLN A 47 -0.32 -13.06 0.04
C GLN A 47 0.07 -12.06 1.14
N ALA A 48 0.41 -10.83 0.75
CA ALA A 48 0.67 -9.74 1.69
C ALA A 48 -0.54 -9.47 2.59
N GLY A 49 -0.29 -9.20 3.85
CA GLY A 49 -1.32 -8.81 4.82
C GLY A 49 -1.79 -7.37 4.67
N ALA A 50 -0.99 -6.52 4.01
CA ALA A 50 -1.38 -5.14 3.69
C ALA A 50 -0.54 -4.58 2.54
N VAL A 51 -1.11 -3.62 1.82
CA VAL A 51 -0.43 -2.78 0.84
C VAL A 51 -0.46 -1.34 1.31
N ILE A 52 0.68 -0.70 1.35
CA ILE A 52 0.86 0.71 1.72
C ILE A 52 1.39 1.46 0.51
N MET A 53 0.59 2.34 -0.05
CA MET A 53 0.92 3.00 -1.31
C MET A 53 0.81 4.52 -1.24
N GLN A 54 1.78 5.20 -1.83
CA GLN A 54 1.77 6.65 -1.99
C GLN A 54 1.61 7.03 -3.47
N TYR A 55 0.85 8.07 -3.69
CA TYR A 55 0.71 8.83 -4.94
C TYR A 55 0.88 8.01 -6.23
N THR A 56 0.04 7.00 -6.43
CA THR A 56 0.01 6.22 -7.67
C THR A 56 -1.42 6.07 -8.21
N GLY A 57 -1.56 6.19 -9.53
CA GLY A 57 -2.85 6.14 -10.22
C GLY A 57 -3.35 4.72 -10.54
N TYR A 58 -2.86 3.69 -9.86
CA TYR A 58 -3.32 2.32 -10.05
C TYR A 58 -4.82 2.20 -9.74
N SER A 59 -5.60 1.71 -10.70
CA SER A 59 -7.08 1.68 -10.61
C SER A 59 -7.69 0.29 -10.59
N GLU A 60 -6.91 -0.76 -10.88
CA GLU A 60 -7.41 -2.13 -10.84
C GLU A 60 -7.68 -2.58 -9.40
N TYR A 61 -8.71 -3.40 -9.23
CA TYR A 61 -9.07 -3.94 -7.92
C TYR A 61 -9.87 -5.24 -8.09
N SER A 62 -9.88 -6.06 -7.05
CA SER A 62 -10.69 -7.28 -6.98
C SER A 62 -11.01 -7.62 -5.52
N GLU A 63 -11.88 -8.60 -5.34
CA GLU A 63 -12.20 -9.14 -4.01
C GLU A 63 -11.01 -9.81 -3.32
N ASN A 64 -9.94 -10.12 -4.08
CA ASN A 64 -8.72 -10.74 -3.57
C ASN A 64 -7.64 -9.74 -3.15
N ASP A 65 -7.89 -8.45 -3.30
CA ASP A 65 -6.95 -7.41 -2.85
C ASP A 65 -6.74 -7.47 -1.33
N PRO A 66 -5.51 -7.30 -0.85
CA PRO A 66 -5.26 -7.20 0.58
C PRO A 66 -5.74 -5.87 1.16
N PRO A 67 -5.84 -5.76 2.49
CA PRO A 67 -6.02 -4.46 3.15
C PRO A 67 -5.09 -3.42 2.59
N THR A 68 -5.60 -2.22 2.29
CA THR A 68 -4.86 -1.20 1.55
C THR A 68 -4.94 0.17 2.23
N TYR A 69 -3.76 0.74 2.50
CA TYR A 69 -3.57 2.12 2.92
C TYR A 69 -3.04 2.93 1.73
N ALA A 70 -3.55 4.12 1.53
CA ALA A 70 -3.03 5.01 0.49
C ALA A 70 -3.01 6.46 0.94
N CYS A 71 -1.99 7.22 0.50
CA CYS A 71 -1.94 8.66 0.70
C CYS A 71 -1.41 9.38 -0.54
N VAL A 72 -1.86 10.62 -0.73
CA VAL A 72 -1.56 11.42 -1.93
C VAL A 72 -1.80 12.91 -1.65
N GLY A 73 -1.11 13.78 -2.38
CA GLY A 73 -1.38 15.22 -2.35
C GLY A 73 -2.49 15.62 -3.32
N GLU A 74 -3.32 16.56 -2.94
CA GLU A 74 -4.40 17.06 -3.82
C GLU A 74 -3.87 17.84 -5.02
N ASN A 75 -2.65 18.39 -4.93
CA ASN A 75 -1.98 19.10 -6.02
C ASN A 75 -1.05 18.21 -6.84
N ASP A 76 -1.14 16.89 -6.66
CA ASP A 76 -0.36 15.93 -7.45
C ASP A 76 -0.83 15.96 -8.90
N GLY A 77 0.06 16.37 -9.81
CA GLY A 77 -0.22 16.44 -11.25
C GLY A 77 0.06 15.13 -11.99
N ILE A 78 0.58 14.12 -11.29
CA ILE A 78 0.93 12.81 -11.87
C ILE A 78 -0.07 11.75 -11.42
N ALA A 79 -0.31 11.64 -10.12
CA ALA A 79 -1.29 10.73 -9.54
C ALA A 79 -2.53 11.51 -9.10
N ASN A 80 -3.64 11.30 -9.78
CA ASN A 80 -4.89 11.98 -9.44
C ASN A 80 -5.45 11.38 -8.14
N TRP A 81 -5.56 12.20 -7.09
CA TRP A 81 -6.03 11.75 -5.80
C TRP A 81 -7.45 11.18 -5.81
N ARG A 82 -8.31 11.67 -6.72
CA ARG A 82 -9.69 11.18 -6.86
C ARG A 82 -9.74 9.77 -7.45
N THR A 83 -8.80 9.43 -8.32
CA THR A 83 -8.65 8.05 -8.83
C THR A 83 -8.28 7.09 -7.71
N MET A 84 -7.36 7.50 -6.85
CA MET A 84 -6.98 6.70 -5.67
C MET A 84 -8.15 6.56 -4.69
N GLU A 85 -8.85 7.64 -4.40
CA GLU A 85 -10.03 7.63 -3.54
C GLU A 85 -11.09 6.67 -4.08
N THR A 86 -11.36 6.71 -5.37
CA THR A 86 -12.34 5.83 -6.02
C THR A 86 -11.96 4.36 -5.84
N ARG A 87 -10.69 4.02 -6.05
CA ARG A 87 -10.21 2.65 -5.87
C ARG A 87 -10.38 2.19 -4.42
N LEU A 88 -9.95 2.99 -3.46
CA LEU A 88 -10.07 2.66 -2.03
C LEU A 88 -11.55 2.51 -1.61
N ASN A 89 -12.43 3.36 -2.11
CA ASN A 89 -13.87 3.23 -1.86
C ASN A 89 -14.43 1.93 -2.43
N ARG A 90 -13.99 1.51 -3.60
CA ARG A 90 -14.41 0.23 -4.20
C ARG A 90 -13.92 -0.96 -3.40
N LEU A 91 -12.68 -0.95 -2.93
CA LEU A 91 -12.16 -1.97 -2.02
C LEU A 91 -12.98 -2.03 -0.72
N SER A 92 -13.27 -0.89 -0.13
CA SER A 92 -14.08 -0.79 1.08
C SER A 92 -15.47 -1.41 0.89
N LYS A 93 -16.10 -1.17 -0.25
CA LYS A 93 -17.42 -1.75 -0.58
C LYS A 93 -17.38 -3.27 -0.72
N LEU A 94 -16.23 -3.85 -1.03
CA LEU A 94 -16.02 -5.29 -1.05
C LEU A 94 -15.74 -5.88 0.35
N GLY A 95 -15.72 -5.04 1.39
CA GLY A 95 -15.42 -5.46 2.75
C GLY A 95 -13.93 -5.54 3.08
N ILE A 96 -13.06 -5.05 2.19
CA ILE A 96 -11.61 -5.02 2.41
C ILE A 96 -11.26 -3.80 3.26
N PRO A 97 -10.51 -3.95 4.36
CA PRO A 97 -10.07 -2.82 5.17
C PRO A 97 -9.27 -1.81 4.36
N THR A 98 -9.60 -0.53 4.48
CA THR A 98 -8.94 0.57 3.79
C THR A 98 -8.74 1.76 4.70
N GLU A 99 -7.66 2.52 4.43
CA GLU A 99 -7.45 3.85 5.00
C GLU A 99 -6.90 4.75 3.91
N PHE A 100 -7.49 5.94 3.73
CA PHE A 100 -7.11 6.85 2.66
C PHE A 100 -6.92 8.26 3.21
N HIS A 101 -5.79 8.88 2.88
CA HIS A 101 -5.49 10.25 3.24
C HIS A 101 -5.10 11.06 2.01
N HIS A 102 -5.72 12.22 1.82
CA HIS A 102 -5.30 13.20 0.83
C HIS A 102 -4.97 14.53 1.49
N TYR A 103 -3.92 15.17 1.00
CA TYR A 103 -3.33 16.34 1.66
C TYR A 103 -3.44 17.57 0.80
N LYS A 104 -4.15 18.58 1.29
CA LYS A 104 -4.37 19.84 0.60
C LYS A 104 -3.03 20.57 0.37
N GLY A 105 -2.83 21.04 -0.87
CA GLY A 105 -1.65 21.81 -1.24
C GLY A 105 -0.37 21.01 -1.47
N LEU A 106 -0.41 19.70 -1.30
CA LEU A 106 0.77 18.86 -1.43
C LEU A 106 0.88 18.28 -2.84
N SER A 107 2.09 18.33 -3.41
CA SER A 107 2.41 17.84 -4.75
C SER A 107 2.96 16.41 -4.72
N HIS A 108 3.27 15.87 -5.90
CA HIS A 108 3.80 14.52 -6.07
C HIS A 108 5.17 14.35 -5.38
N GLY A 109 5.42 13.14 -4.85
CA GLY A 109 6.75 12.75 -4.41
C GLY A 109 7.17 13.30 -3.05
N PHE A 110 6.24 13.51 -2.12
CA PHE A 110 6.58 14.09 -0.80
C PHE A 110 7.38 13.15 0.12
N GLY A 111 7.58 11.88 -0.23
CA GLY A 111 8.37 10.94 0.59
C GLY A 111 7.85 10.82 2.00
N LEU A 112 8.69 11.13 3.00
CA LEU A 112 8.30 11.14 4.42
C LEU A 112 7.36 12.28 4.80
N GLY A 113 7.25 13.29 3.93
CA GLY A 113 6.42 14.47 4.19
C GLY A 113 6.93 15.38 5.30
N THR A 114 8.19 15.25 5.71
CA THR A 114 8.79 16.04 6.78
C THR A 114 8.65 17.55 6.50
N GLY A 115 8.11 18.31 7.47
CA GLY A 115 7.86 19.74 7.31
C GLY A 115 6.62 20.06 6.47
N THR A 116 5.83 19.08 6.07
CA THR A 116 4.59 19.24 5.30
C THR A 116 3.37 18.79 6.10
N VAL A 117 2.18 19.01 5.55
CA VAL A 117 0.92 18.54 6.14
C VAL A 117 0.83 17.00 6.21
N ALA A 118 1.65 16.29 5.44
CA ALA A 118 1.71 14.82 5.44
C ALA A 118 2.68 14.24 6.49
N GLU A 119 3.40 15.09 7.24
CA GLU A 119 4.32 14.60 8.26
C GLU A 119 3.63 13.63 9.22
N GLY A 120 4.27 12.48 9.47
CA GLY A 120 3.71 11.44 10.33
C GLY A 120 2.83 10.39 9.64
N TRP A 121 2.63 10.49 8.32
CA TRP A 121 1.81 9.52 7.59
C TRP A 121 2.30 8.07 7.75
N ILE A 122 3.60 7.87 7.94
CA ILE A 122 4.17 6.53 8.16
C ILE A 122 3.62 5.90 9.43
N ASN A 123 3.45 6.68 10.51
CA ASN A 123 2.89 6.16 11.75
C ASN A 123 1.45 5.70 11.55
N ASP A 124 0.65 6.47 10.81
CA ASP A 124 -0.73 6.08 10.46
C ASP A 124 -0.74 4.79 9.65
N ALA A 125 0.19 4.65 8.71
CA ALA A 125 0.31 3.46 7.87
C ALA A 125 0.75 2.23 8.69
N VAL A 126 1.67 2.38 9.62
CA VAL A 126 2.09 1.32 10.54
C VAL A 126 0.93 0.89 11.43
N ASP A 127 0.22 1.84 12.02
CA ASP A 127 -0.96 1.56 12.85
C ASP A 127 -2.01 0.80 12.05
N PHE A 128 -2.28 1.23 10.80
CA PHE A 128 -3.19 0.52 9.91
C PHE A 128 -2.74 -0.92 9.67
N TRP A 129 -1.47 -1.13 9.34
CA TRP A 129 -0.92 -2.47 9.14
C TRP A 129 -1.05 -3.34 10.38
N GLU A 130 -0.72 -2.80 11.56
CA GLU A 130 -0.83 -3.53 12.83
C GLU A 130 -2.26 -4.00 13.10
N THR A 131 -3.27 -3.25 12.69
CA THR A 131 -4.67 -3.67 12.84
C THR A 131 -5.05 -4.87 11.97
N GLN A 132 -4.23 -5.23 10.99
CA GLN A 132 -4.45 -6.40 10.12
C GLN A 132 -3.80 -7.68 10.65
N MET A 133 -2.99 -7.58 11.69
CA MET A 133 -2.28 -8.72 12.29
C MET A 133 -3.19 -9.63 13.19
#